data_e99e6ad776f024c21e056f572338d3f0
#
_entry.id   e99e6ad776f024c21e056f572338d3f0
#
_cell.length_a   1.000
_cell.length_b   1.000
_cell.length_c   1.000
_cell.angle_alpha   90.00
_cell.angle_beta   90.00
_cell.angle_gamma   90.00
#
_symmetry.space_group_name_H-M   'P 1'
#
loop_
_entity.id
_entity.type
_entity.pdbx_description
1 polymer ?
#
loop_
_entity_poly.entity_id
_entity_poly.type
_entity_poly.pdbx_seq_one_letter_code
_entity_poly.pdbx_strand_id
1 'polypeptide(L)' 'MLVRIDKKNWLGNYSSRVQLFQSQSHLDNYLRFMSKHELESKIIGHKILQA' A
#
# COMPACT_ATOMS: atom_id res chain seq x y z
N MET A 1 1.73 13.78 0.57
CA MET A 1 2.67 12.74 1.00
C MET A 1 2.74 11.65 -0.06
N LEU A 2 3.93 11.41 -0.59
CA LEU A 2 4.14 10.35 -1.58
C LEU A 2 4.61 9.08 -0.87
N VAL A 3 3.96 7.96 -1.18
CA VAL A 3 4.25 6.69 -0.53
C VAL A 3 4.34 5.59 -1.58
N ARG A 4 5.39 4.78 -1.50
CA ARG A 4 5.51 3.58 -2.32
C ARG A 4 4.83 2.43 -1.59
N ILE A 5 3.91 1.77 -2.24
CA ILE A 5 3.20 0.61 -1.71
C ILE A 5 3.71 -0.64 -2.41
N ASP A 6 4.21 -1.59 -1.65
CA ASP A 6 4.70 -2.86 -2.18
C ASP A 6 3.64 -3.94 -1.97
N LYS A 7 3.35 -4.67 -3.02
CA LYS A 7 2.31 -5.70 -3.00
C LYS A 7 2.86 -7.03 -3.52
N LYS A 8 2.22 -8.10 -3.09
CA LYS A 8 2.50 -9.45 -3.58
C LYS A 8 1.16 -10.09 -3.94
N ASN A 9 1.04 -10.61 -5.17
CA ASN A 9 -0.19 -11.26 -5.59
C ASN A 9 -0.21 -12.73 -5.18
N TRP A 10 -1.32 -13.42 -5.45
CA TRP A 10 -1.49 -14.83 -5.08
C TRP A 10 -0.56 -15.77 -5.85
N LEU A 11 -0.03 -15.33 -6.98
CA LEU A 11 0.95 -16.07 -7.76
C LEU A 11 2.38 -15.93 -7.22
N GLY A 12 2.58 -15.05 -6.22
CA GLY A 12 3.88 -14.80 -5.66
C GLY A 12 4.67 -13.71 -6.36
N ASN A 13 4.07 -12.98 -7.28
CA ASN A 13 4.73 -11.89 -7.98
C ASN A 13 4.65 -10.60 -7.17
N TYR A 14 5.75 -9.85 -7.16
CA TYR A 14 5.84 -8.57 -6.44
C TYR A 14 5.58 -7.41 -7.38
N SER A 15 4.96 -6.37 -6.87
CA SER A 15 4.76 -5.13 -7.60
C SER A 15 4.82 -3.96 -6.63
N SER A 16 5.19 -2.79 -7.15
CA SER A 16 5.27 -1.57 -6.34
C SER A 16 4.56 -0.45 -7.07
N ARG A 17 3.92 0.43 -6.31
CA ARG A 17 3.18 1.55 -6.87
C ARG A 17 3.36 2.76 -5.96
N VAL A 18 3.56 3.93 -6.56
CA VAL A 18 3.64 5.19 -5.82
C VAL A 18 2.27 5.85 -5.85
N GLN A 19 1.80 6.25 -4.67
CA GLN A 19 0.51 6.92 -4.52
C GLN A 19 0.65 8.17 -3.68
N LEU A 20 -0.21 9.14 -3.93
CA LEU A 20 -0.27 10.38 -3.18
C LEU A 20 -1.35 10.27 -2.11
N PHE A 21 -0.98 10.56 -0.86
CA PHE A 21 -1.91 10.57 0.27
C PHE A 21 -1.95 11.97 0.88
N GLN A 22 -3.12 12.37 1.37
CA GLN A 22 -3.30 13.70 1.96
C GLN A 22 -2.66 13.83 3.32
N SER A 23 -2.60 12.73 4.10
CA SER A 23 -2.08 12.74 5.45
C SER A 23 -1.72 11.34 5.90
N GLN A 24 -1.07 11.23 7.06
CA GLN A 24 -0.76 9.95 7.68
C GLN A 24 -2.04 9.17 7.99
N SER A 25 -3.09 9.85 8.43
CA SER A 25 -4.38 9.21 8.71
C SER A 25 -4.97 8.59 7.45
N HIS A 26 -4.86 9.28 6.32
CA HIS A 26 -5.33 8.77 5.04
C HIS A 26 -4.56 7.50 4.66
N LEU A 27 -3.24 7.50 4.85
CA LEU A 27 -2.41 6.32 4.59
C LEU A 27 -2.80 5.16 5.50
N ASP A 28 -2.97 5.43 6.80
CA ASP A 28 -3.33 4.39 7.76
C ASP A 28 -4.68 3.76 7.43
N ASN A 29 -5.67 4.58 7.04
CA ASN A 29 -6.97 4.09 6.64
C ASN A 29 -6.89 3.23 5.39
N TYR A 30 -6.08 3.64 4.42
CA TYR A 30 -5.87 2.88 3.18
C TYR A 30 -5.24 1.51 3.48
N LEU A 31 -4.19 1.49 4.31
CA LEU A 31 -3.52 0.23 4.65
C LEU A 31 -4.46 -0.71 5.41
N ARG A 32 -5.25 -0.15 6.31
CA ARG A 32 -6.22 -0.92 7.08
C ARG A 32 -7.31 -1.50 6.19
N PHE A 33 -7.82 -0.68 5.27
CA PHE A 33 -8.84 -1.10 4.32
C PHE A 33 -8.32 -2.24 3.43
N MET A 34 -7.13 -2.08 2.88
CA MET A 34 -6.55 -3.09 1.98
C MET A 34 -6.23 -4.38 2.71
N SER A 35 -5.81 -4.31 3.96
CA SER A 35 -5.56 -5.49 4.77
C SER A 35 -6.85 -6.27 5.02
N LYS A 36 -7.96 -5.56 5.23
CA LYS A 36 -9.27 -6.17 5.49
C LYS A 36 -9.88 -6.75 4.22
N HIS A 37 -9.60 -6.16 3.06
CA HIS A 37 -10.21 -6.54 1.78
C HIS A 37 -9.18 -7.15 0.82
N GLU A 38 -8.32 -8.02 1.32
CA GLU A 38 -7.37 -8.74 0.48
C GLU A 38 -8.12 -9.65 -0.46
N LEU A 39 -7.97 -9.42 -1.78
CA LEU A 39 -8.58 -10.26 -2.79
C LEU A 39 -7.51 -11.01 -3.58
N GLU A 40 -6.88 -10.34 -4.54
CA GLU A 40 -5.87 -10.97 -5.39
C GLU A 40 -4.45 -10.66 -4.96
N SER A 41 -4.27 -9.58 -4.21
CA SER A 41 -2.94 -9.16 -3.75
C SER A 41 -3.05 -8.56 -2.36
N LYS A 42 -1.93 -8.58 -1.64
CA LYS A 42 -1.87 -7.97 -0.32
C LYS A 42 -0.67 -7.04 -0.24
N ILE A 43 -0.77 -6.07 0.63
CA ILE A 43 0.31 -5.12 0.89
C ILE A 43 1.30 -5.79 1.83
N ILE A 44 2.57 -5.86 1.40
CA ILE A 44 3.64 -6.47 2.19
C ILE A 44 4.55 -5.41 2.82
N GLY A 45 4.42 -4.16 2.39
CA GLY A 45 5.21 -3.08 2.97
C GLY A 45 4.91 -1.76 2.29
N HIS A 46 5.47 -0.70 2.86
CA HIS A 46 5.35 0.63 2.27
C HIS A 46 6.54 1.48 2.71
N LYS A 47 6.81 2.54 1.95
CA LYS A 47 7.88 3.47 2.26
C LYS A 47 7.43 4.89 1.93
N ILE A 48 7.56 5.79 2.90
CA ILE A 48 7.26 7.21 2.67
C ILE A 48 8.42 7.81 1.90
N LEU A 49 8.11 8.28 0.68
CA LEU A 49 9.13 8.87 -0.19
C LEU A 49 9.25 10.37 0.03
N GLN A 50 8.12 11.02 0.31
CA GLN A 50 8.07 12.46 0.53
C GLN A 50 6.89 12.77 1.44
N ALA A 51 7.21 13.36 2.58
CA ALA A 51 6.21 13.72 3.57
C ALA A 51 5.34 14.90 3.13
#